data_db4938a00aa70f6210b045074622643c
#
_entry.id   db4938a00aa70f6210b045074622643c
#
_cell.length_a   1.000
_cell.length_b   1.000
_cell.length_c   1.000
_cell.angle_alpha   90.00
_cell.angle_beta   90.00
_cell.angle_gamma   90.00
#
_symmetry.space_group_name_H-M   'P 1'
#
loop_
_entity.id
_entity.type
_entity.pdbx_description
1 polymer ?
#
loop_
_entity_poly.entity_id
_entity_poly.type
_entity_poly.pdbx_seq_one_letter_code
_entity_poly.pdbx_strand_id
1 'polypeptide(L)'
;MKTFTALFCLLFVANGVLADVYSSAIRQAKNVAANASSTRQDNDNPPPPAQPPPASPSQNSPPPDPVLEATRQNIAGLRADFDAFGDRADTNSAAAQKPSLMSHLTAAASGTKPSPASVSKLADDLMTAMAGNEKLRPQHPKLAQEVHAIFNSSHLSPAQQQKIFADVQTLLQNGGVSPDNATNIVNDIKTIATGTK
;
A
#
# COMPACT_ATOMS: atom_id res chain seq x y z
N MET A 1 -30.43 -35.79 1.45
CA MET A 1 -29.28 -36.32 0.71
C MET A 1 -29.41 -35.94 -0.76
N LYS A 2 -28.69 -34.92 -1.23
CA LYS A 2 -28.37 -34.67 -2.67
C LYS A 2 -27.38 -33.53 -2.69
N THR A 3 -26.12 -33.87 -2.78
CA THR A 3 -25.02 -33.32 -3.56
C THR A 3 -25.10 -31.85 -3.99
N PHE A 4 -24.33 -30.98 -3.33
CA PHE A 4 -23.83 -29.72 -3.88
C PHE A 4 -22.29 -29.80 -3.91
N THR A 5 -21.82 -30.50 -4.92
CA THR A 5 -20.40 -30.47 -5.31
C THR A 5 -20.38 -29.98 -6.76
N ALA A 6 -19.55 -29.04 -7.05
CA ALA A 6 -19.17 -28.51 -8.34
C ALA A 6 -19.67 -27.08 -8.61
N LEU A 7 -18.88 -26.08 -8.16
CA LEU A 7 -18.54 -24.90 -8.97
C LEU A 7 -17.36 -24.14 -8.32
N PHE A 8 -16.21 -24.77 -8.31
CA PHE A 8 -14.96 -24.12 -7.81
C PHE A 8 -13.83 -24.32 -8.83
N CYS A 9 -14.11 -23.98 -10.08
CA CYS A 9 -13.06 -23.88 -11.11
C CYS A 9 -13.55 -22.94 -12.20
N LEU A 10 -13.19 -21.67 -12.11
CA LEU A 10 -13.01 -20.76 -13.26
C LEU A 10 -12.95 -19.31 -12.78
N LEU A 11 -11.84 -18.88 -12.20
CA LEU A 11 -11.50 -17.44 -12.10
C LEU A 11 -9.99 -17.27 -11.81
N PHE A 12 -9.19 -17.85 -12.69
CA PHE A 12 -7.74 -17.65 -12.71
C PHE A 12 -7.31 -17.06 -14.06
N VAL A 13 -7.88 -15.95 -14.46
CA VAL A 13 -7.33 -15.16 -15.58
C VAL A 13 -7.80 -13.71 -15.46
N ALA A 14 -7.14 -12.88 -14.69
CA ALA A 14 -7.09 -11.42 -14.86
C ALA A 14 -6.08 -10.77 -13.87
N ASN A 15 -4.90 -11.36 -13.69
CA ASN A 15 -3.85 -10.77 -12.83
C ASN A 15 -2.79 -9.98 -13.62
N GLY A 16 -3.06 -9.57 -14.87
CA GLY A 16 -2.01 -9.03 -15.76
C GLY A 16 -1.81 -7.52 -15.77
N VAL A 17 -2.77 -6.70 -15.38
CA VAL A 17 -2.73 -5.27 -15.73
C VAL A 17 -2.20 -4.36 -14.63
N LEU A 18 -2.34 -4.70 -13.36
CA LEU A 18 -1.78 -3.89 -12.26
C LEU A 18 -0.34 -4.27 -11.90
N ALA A 19 0.10 -5.48 -12.27
CA ALA A 19 1.47 -5.92 -12.03
C ALA A 19 2.50 -5.19 -12.92
N ASP A 20 2.13 -4.70 -14.09
CA ASP A 20 3.08 -4.10 -15.04
C ASP A 20 3.53 -2.68 -14.63
N VAL A 21 2.66 -1.90 -14.00
CA VAL A 21 3.02 -0.55 -13.57
C VAL A 21 3.96 -0.58 -12.35
N TYR A 22 3.81 -1.56 -11.46
CA TYR A 22 4.70 -1.71 -10.30
C TYR A 22 5.99 -2.48 -10.63
N SER A 23 5.95 -3.40 -11.58
CA SER A 23 7.13 -4.17 -12.00
C SER A 23 8.19 -3.30 -12.69
N SER A 24 7.80 -2.24 -13.39
CA SER A 24 8.73 -1.31 -14.03
C SER A 24 9.50 -0.46 -13.01
N ALA A 25 8.86 -0.02 -11.93
CA ALA A 25 9.51 0.75 -10.87
C ALA A 25 10.52 -0.08 -10.05
N ILE A 26 10.21 -1.37 -9.82
CA ILE A 26 11.12 -2.28 -9.08
C ILE A 26 12.32 -2.68 -9.95
N ARG A 27 12.16 -2.82 -11.27
CA ARG A 27 13.29 -3.12 -12.18
C ARG A 27 14.28 -1.97 -12.28
N GLN A 28 13.81 -0.71 -12.24
CA GLN A 28 14.70 0.46 -12.23
C GLN A 28 15.53 0.54 -10.93
N ALA A 29 14.95 0.21 -9.79
CA ALA A 29 15.68 0.21 -8.51
C ALA A 29 16.76 -0.88 -8.44
N LYS A 30 16.53 -2.06 -9.04
CA LYS A 30 17.53 -3.14 -9.09
C LYS A 30 18.72 -2.83 -10.01
N ASN A 31 18.51 -2.12 -11.10
CA ASN A 31 19.61 -1.78 -12.02
C ASN A 31 20.57 -0.72 -11.43
N VAL A 32 20.11 0.14 -10.54
CA VAL A 32 20.97 1.11 -9.84
C VAL A 32 21.85 0.43 -8.78
N ALA A 33 21.36 -0.63 -8.12
CA ALA A 33 22.12 -1.37 -7.12
C ALA A 33 23.18 -2.32 -7.73
N ALA A 34 22.95 -2.83 -8.93
CA ALA A 34 23.90 -3.74 -9.61
C ALA A 34 25.14 -3.03 -10.14
N ASN A 35 25.06 -1.73 -10.44
CA ASN A 35 26.22 -0.96 -10.95
C ASN A 35 27.18 -0.46 -9.86
N ALA A 36 26.81 -0.60 -8.59
CA ALA A 36 27.64 -0.14 -7.48
C ALA A 36 28.64 -1.19 -6.94
N SER A 37 28.59 -2.44 -7.44
CA SER A 37 29.36 -3.56 -6.86
C SER A 37 30.53 -4.06 -7.71
N SER A 38 30.89 -3.40 -8.82
CA SER A 38 31.91 -3.89 -9.74
C SER A 38 33.14 -3.00 -9.83
N THR A 39 33.72 -2.59 -8.69
CA THR A 39 35.04 -1.94 -8.75
C THR A 39 35.88 -2.31 -7.54
N ARG A 40 36.39 -3.54 -7.52
CA ARG A 40 37.63 -3.90 -6.82
C ARG A 40 38.23 -5.11 -7.50
N GLN A 41 39.11 -4.88 -8.42
CA GLN A 41 40.09 -5.86 -8.85
C GLN A 41 41.42 -5.13 -9.06
N ASP A 42 42.33 -5.38 -8.11
CA ASP A 42 43.75 -5.00 -8.21
C ASP A 42 44.30 -5.62 -9.45
N ASN A 43 44.90 -4.80 -10.31
CA ASN A 43 45.82 -5.28 -11.32
C ASN A 43 46.90 -4.23 -11.56
N ASP A 44 48.12 -4.56 -11.20
CA ASP A 44 49.35 -3.86 -11.54
C ASP A 44 49.50 -3.82 -13.07
N ASN A 45 49.17 -2.69 -13.69
CA ASN A 45 49.50 -2.39 -15.06
C ASN A 45 49.79 -0.88 -15.22
N PRO A 46 50.83 -0.48 -15.96
CA PRO A 46 51.23 0.92 -16.09
C PRO A 46 50.10 1.77 -16.71
N PRO A 47 50.02 3.08 -16.33
CA PRO A 47 48.87 3.90 -16.68
C PRO A 47 48.76 4.10 -18.22
N PRO A 48 47.56 3.85 -18.78
CA PRO A 48 47.27 4.25 -20.15
C PRO A 48 47.12 5.77 -20.26
N PRO A 49 47.31 6.36 -21.45
CA PRO A 49 47.21 7.79 -21.66
C PRO A 49 45.86 8.35 -21.26
N ALA A 50 45.88 9.56 -20.69
CA ALA A 50 44.72 10.23 -20.13
C ALA A 50 43.50 10.18 -21.05
N GLN A 51 42.47 9.43 -20.63
CA GLN A 51 41.14 9.48 -21.23
C GLN A 51 40.46 10.82 -20.85
N PRO A 52 39.73 11.43 -21.81
CA PRO A 52 38.92 12.60 -21.49
C PRO A 52 37.92 12.27 -20.33
N PRO A 53 37.64 13.23 -19.45
CA PRO A 53 36.77 12.98 -18.31
C PRO A 53 35.41 12.40 -18.77
N PRO A 54 34.88 11.38 -18.09
CA PRO A 54 33.60 10.83 -18.45
C PRO A 54 32.55 11.93 -18.39
N ALA A 55 31.79 12.05 -19.49
CA ALA A 55 30.68 13.00 -19.56
C ALA A 55 29.79 12.84 -18.33
N SER A 56 29.61 13.92 -17.59
CA SER A 56 28.67 13.93 -16.45
C SER A 56 27.34 13.36 -16.88
N PRO A 57 26.75 12.44 -16.11
CA PRO A 57 25.44 11.88 -16.45
C PRO A 57 24.46 13.05 -16.60
N SER A 58 23.85 13.14 -17.78
CA SER A 58 22.84 14.13 -18.10
C SER A 58 21.73 14.06 -17.07
N GLN A 59 21.62 15.06 -16.19
CA GLN A 59 20.52 15.25 -15.24
C GLN A 59 19.24 15.71 -15.96
N ASN A 60 18.83 15.00 -17.00
CA ASN A 60 17.56 15.21 -17.71
C ASN A 60 16.54 14.13 -17.33
N SER A 61 16.43 13.80 -16.06
CA SER A 61 15.23 13.11 -15.59
C SER A 61 14.09 14.16 -15.54
N PRO A 62 12.95 13.90 -16.19
CA PRO A 62 11.81 14.80 -16.08
C PRO A 62 11.45 14.97 -14.59
N PRO A 63 11.00 16.17 -14.18
CA PRO A 63 10.61 16.37 -12.79
C PRO A 63 9.54 15.34 -12.40
N PRO A 64 9.58 14.81 -11.18
CA PRO A 64 8.61 13.82 -10.72
C PRO A 64 7.19 14.40 -10.82
N ASP A 65 6.24 13.60 -11.31
CA ASP A 65 4.85 13.97 -11.39
C ASP A 65 4.32 14.22 -9.96
N PRO A 66 3.85 15.46 -9.65
CA PRO A 66 3.43 15.82 -8.30
C PRO A 66 2.26 14.98 -7.79
N VAL A 67 1.39 14.46 -8.68
CA VAL A 67 0.27 13.58 -8.32
C VAL A 67 0.79 12.21 -7.89
N LEU A 68 1.76 11.69 -8.65
CA LEU A 68 2.38 10.40 -8.32
C LEU A 68 3.15 10.47 -7.00
N GLU A 69 3.83 11.58 -6.74
CA GLU A 69 4.57 11.77 -5.50
C GLU A 69 3.63 11.91 -4.29
N ALA A 70 2.55 12.67 -4.40
CA ALA A 70 1.53 12.77 -3.36
C ALA A 70 0.89 11.40 -3.05
N THR A 71 0.62 10.59 -4.08
CA THR A 71 0.13 9.22 -3.93
C THR A 71 1.10 8.34 -3.14
N ARG A 72 2.39 8.39 -3.48
CA ARG A 72 3.43 7.64 -2.74
C ARG A 72 3.53 8.06 -1.29
N GLN A 73 3.50 9.35 -1.02
CA GLN A 73 3.56 9.91 0.33
C GLN A 73 2.37 9.48 1.17
N ASN A 74 1.14 9.51 0.62
CA ASN A 74 -0.06 9.06 1.32
C ASN A 74 0.01 7.55 1.65
N ILE A 75 0.41 6.71 0.71
CA ILE A 75 0.57 5.26 0.95
C ILE A 75 1.65 5.01 2.00
N ALA A 76 2.79 5.72 1.91
CA ALA A 76 3.87 5.59 2.89
C ALA A 76 3.43 6.04 4.29
N GLY A 77 2.64 7.13 4.39
CA GLY A 77 2.07 7.61 5.64
C GLY A 77 1.12 6.61 6.27
N LEU A 78 0.16 6.08 5.50
CA LEU A 78 -0.76 5.03 5.98
C LEU A 78 0.00 3.79 6.47
N ARG A 79 1.02 3.34 5.72
CA ARG A 79 1.85 2.22 6.15
C ARG A 79 2.59 2.51 7.45
N ALA A 80 3.18 3.70 7.58
CA ALA A 80 3.89 4.08 8.80
C ALA A 80 2.97 4.11 10.02
N ASP A 81 1.72 4.59 9.87
CA ASP A 81 0.73 4.55 10.94
C ASP A 81 0.34 3.11 11.30
N PHE A 82 0.16 2.22 10.31
CA PHE A 82 -0.14 0.81 10.56
C PHE A 82 1.01 0.10 11.28
N ASP A 83 2.25 0.36 10.87
CA ASP A 83 3.44 -0.16 11.54
C ASP A 83 3.52 0.39 12.98
N ALA A 84 3.25 1.68 13.19
CA ALA A 84 3.26 2.31 14.50
C ALA A 84 2.18 1.73 15.44
N PHE A 85 1.01 1.35 14.93
CA PHE A 85 0.00 0.63 15.72
C PHE A 85 0.42 -0.80 16.03
N GLY A 86 0.95 -1.53 15.06
CA GLY A 86 1.44 -2.89 15.24
C GLY A 86 2.59 -3.00 16.24
N ASP A 87 3.37 -1.92 16.43
CA ASP A 87 4.44 -1.84 17.43
C ASP A 87 3.93 -1.62 18.86
N ARG A 88 2.64 -1.36 19.05
CA ARG A 88 2.04 -1.12 20.36
C ARG A 88 1.41 -2.40 20.91
N ALA A 89 1.59 -2.61 22.21
CA ALA A 89 1.07 -3.80 22.87
C ALA A 89 -0.47 -3.83 22.97
N ASP A 90 -1.08 -2.67 23.01
CA ASP A 90 -2.52 -2.50 23.20
C ASP A 90 -3.05 -1.19 22.59
N THR A 91 -4.39 -1.07 22.51
CA THR A 91 -5.07 0.10 21.94
C THR A 91 -4.81 1.39 22.73
N ASN A 92 -4.61 1.33 24.05
CA ASN A 92 -4.35 2.52 24.85
C ASN A 92 -3.01 3.14 24.50
N SER A 93 -1.97 2.30 24.35
CA SER A 93 -0.64 2.75 23.93
C SER A 93 -0.62 3.21 22.46
N ALA A 94 -1.53 2.71 21.63
CA ALA A 94 -1.69 3.09 20.23
C ALA A 94 -2.49 4.39 20.03
N ALA A 95 -3.31 4.80 21.00
CA ALA A 95 -4.23 5.94 20.87
C ALA A 95 -3.53 7.26 20.51
N ALA A 96 -2.28 7.46 20.93
CA ALA A 96 -1.50 8.64 20.59
C ALA A 96 -1.20 8.78 19.08
N GLN A 97 -1.25 7.67 18.33
CA GLN A 97 -1.00 7.65 16.88
C GLN A 97 -2.27 7.89 16.04
N LYS A 98 -3.45 7.80 16.66
CA LYS A 98 -4.74 7.95 15.97
C LYS A 98 -4.86 9.25 15.15
N PRO A 99 -4.44 10.44 15.66
CA PRO A 99 -4.53 11.67 14.86
C PRO A 99 -3.72 11.62 13.56
N SER A 100 -2.57 10.97 13.56
CA SER A 100 -1.74 10.76 12.37
C SER A 100 -2.50 9.93 11.33
N LEU A 101 -3.03 8.77 11.73
CA LEU A 101 -3.82 7.90 10.85
C LEU A 101 -5.05 8.64 10.30
N MET A 102 -5.78 9.38 11.12
CA MET A 102 -6.93 10.17 10.67
C MET A 102 -6.54 11.20 9.61
N SER A 103 -5.38 11.85 9.77
CA SER A 103 -4.83 12.81 8.79
C SER A 103 -4.55 12.12 7.44
N HIS A 104 -3.85 10.98 7.46
CA HIS A 104 -3.53 10.23 6.24
C HIS A 104 -4.76 9.62 5.57
N LEU A 105 -5.72 9.10 6.34
CA LEU A 105 -7.01 8.62 5.79
C LEU A 105 -7.80 9.76 5.14
N THR A 106 -7.85 10.93 5.78
CA THR A 106 -8.52 12.12 5.21
C THR A 106 -7.84 12.59 3.93
N ALA A 107 -6.51 12.62 3.91
CA ALA A 107 -5.75 13.00 2.73
C ALA A 107 -5.95 12.00 1.59
N ALA A 108 -5.92 10.69 1.88
CA ALA A 108 -6.18 9.65 0.90
C ALA A 108 -7.61 9.72 0.32
N ALA A 109 -8.61 10.05 1.15
CA ALA A 109 -10.02 10.15 0.78
C ALA A 109 -10.46 11.57 0.36
N SER A 110 -9.53 12.45 0.02
CA SER A 110 -9.82 13.87 -0.27
C SER A 110 -10.87 14.08 -1.39
N GLY A 111 -10.96 13.16 -2.34
CA GLY A 111 -11.95 13.18 -3.43
C GLY A 111 -13.39 12.94 -2.98
N THR A 112 -13.62 12.24 -1.88
CA THR A 112 -14.96 11.89 -1.36
C THR A 112 -15.44 12.80 -0.22
N LYS A 113 -14.55 13.62 0.35
CA LYS A 113 -14.84 14.53 1.47
C LYS A 113 -15.50 13.80 2.66
N PRO A 114 -14.85 12.80 3.26
CA PRO A 114 -15.45 11.98 4.29
C PRO A 114 -15.79 12.80 5.53
N SER A 115 -16.81 12.36 6.30
CA SER A 115 -17.11 12.96 7.59
C SER A 115 -15.98 12.66 8.58
N PRO A 116 -15.60 13.60 9.47
CA PRO A 116 -14.62 13.33 10.52
C PRO A 116 -15.00 12.14 11.43
N ALA A 117 -16.31 11.93 11.65
CA ALA A 117 -16.81 10.81 12.44
C ALA A 117 -16.54 9.46 11.77
N SER A 118 -16.78 9.35 10.45
CA SER A 118 -16.49 8.12 9.68
C SER A 118 -14.99 7.80 9.66
N VAL A 119 -14.14 8.82 9.47
CA VAL A 119 -12.69 8.66 9.52
C VAL A 119 -12.21 8.23 10.90
N SER A 120 -12.76 8.85 11.97
CA SER A 120 -12.43 8.49 13.34
C SER A 120 -12.82 7.05 13.66
N LYS A 121 -14.02 6.61 13.23
CA LYS A 121 -14.47 5.24 13.43
C LYS A 121 -13.57 4.22 12.73
N LEU A 122 -13.23 4.45 11.47
CA LEU A 122 -12.30 3.59 10.75
C LEU A 122 -10.94 3.54 11.44
N ALA A 123 -10.43 4.68 11.92
CA ALA A 123 -9.16 4.74 12.63
C ALA A 123 -9.19 3.92 13.93
N ASP A 124 -10.31 3.95 14.69
CA ASP A 124 -10.48 3.14 15.90
C ASP A 124 -10.53 1.64 15.59
N ASP A 125 -11.24 1.25 14.54
CA ASP A 125 -11.36 -0.16 14.15
C ASP A 125 -10.03 -0.70 13.63
N LEU A 126 -9.29 0.08 12.85
CA LEU A 126 -7.93 -0.28 12.39
C LEU A 126 -6.95 -0.36 13.56
N MET A 127 -6.96 0.61 14.47
CA MET A 127 -6.14 0.60 15.67
C MET A 127 -6.42 -0.66 16.53
N THR A 128 -7.68 -1.02 16.70
CA THR A 128 -8.08 -2.22 17.44
C THR A 128 -7.62 -3.51 16.75
N ALA A 129 -7.64 -3.54 15.42
CA ALA A 129 -7.20 -4.71 14.66
C ALA A 129 -5.67 -4.89 14.64
N MET A 130 -4.91 -3.80 14.75
CA MET A 130 -3.45 -3.79 14.58
C MET A 130 -2.68 -3.84 15.90
N ALA A 131 -3.18 -3.21 16.98
CA ALA A 131 -2.47 -3.13 18.24
C ALA A 131 -2.23 -4.55 18.82
N GLY A 132 -0.95 -4.87 19.06
CA GLY A 132 -0.54 -6.19 19.54
C GLY A 132 -0.70 -7.33 18.52
N ASN A 133 -1.03 -7.04 17.27
CA ASN A 133 -1.26 -8.05 16.24
C ASN A 133 -0.08 -8.18 15.28
N GLU A 134 0.95 -8.90 15.70
CA GLU A 134 2.15 -9.15 14.88
C GLU A 134 1.85 -9.91 13.57
N LYS A 135 0.77 -10.74 13.54
CA LYS A 135 0.40 -11.50 12.34
C LYS A 135 -0.10 -10.61 11.20
N LEU A 136 -0.64 -9.44 11.53
CA LEU A 136 -1.12 -8.49 10.52
C LEU A 136 0.03 -7.67 9.91
N ARG A 137 1.15 -7.50 10.61
CA ARG A 137 2.29 -6.69 10.18
C ARG A 137 2.78 -6.96 8.74
N PRO A 138 2.94 -8.22 8.28
CA PRO A 138 3.34 -8.49 6.90
C PRO A 138 2.34 -7.99 5.85
N GLN A 139 1.10 -7.73 6.26
CA GLN A 139 0.02 -7.25 5.37
C GLN A 139 -0.06 -5.73 5.30
N HIS A 140 0.56 -4.97 6.23
CA HIS A 140 0.46 -3.51 6.31
C HIS A 140 0.80 -2.80 4.98
N PRO A 141 1.87 -3.15 4.25
CA PRO A 141 2.19 -2.48 3.00
C PRO A 141 1.09 -2.64 1.94
N LYS A 142 0.52 -3.85 1.82
CA LYS A 142 -0.54 -4.12 0.85
C LYS A 142 -1.86 -3.51 1.31
N LEU A 143 -2.18 -3.59 2.60
CA LEU A 143 -3.38 -2.98 3.16
C LEU A 143 -3.40 -1.46 2.95
N ALA A 144 -2.27 -0.76 3.16
CA ALA A 144 -2.17 0.67 2.89
C ALA A 144 -2.41 1.01 1.41
N GLN A 145 -1.89 0.19 0.49
CA GLN A 145 -2.12 0.35 -0.95
C GLN A 145 -3.59 0.15 -1.32
N GLU A 146 -4.24 -0.90 -0.82
CA GLU A 146 -5.64 -1.21 -1.13
C GLU A 146 -6.59 -0.15 -0.55
N VAL A 147 -6.35 0.31 0.69
CA VAL A 147 -7.13 1.40 1.31
C VAL A 147 -6.99 2.69 0.50
N HIS A 148 -5.77 3.05 0.10
CA HIS A 148 -5.54 4.22 -0.75
C HIS A 148 -6.23 4.07 -2.11
N ALA A 149 -6.12 2.89 -2.75
CA ALA A 149 -6.71 2.63 -4.06
C ALA A 149 -8.23 2.76 -4.05
N ILE A 150 -8.91 2.24 -3.00
CA ILE A 150 -10.37 2.32 -2.92
C ILE A 150 -10.87 3.75 -2.68
N PHE A 151 -10.14 4.56 -1.93
CA PHE A 151 -10.49 5.97 -1.72
C PHE A 151 -10.33 6.81 -3.00
N ASN A 152 -9.48 6.37 -3.91
CA ASN A 152 -9.28 6.98 -5.23
C ASN A 152 -9.96 6.17 -6.34
N SER A 153 -11.04 5.46 -6.01
CA SER A 153 -11.69 4.47 -6.88
C SER A 153 -12.65 5.06 -7.91
N SER A 154 -12.74 6.39 -8.05
CA SER A 154 -13.64 7.05 -9.03
C SER A 154 -13.43 6.58 -10.47
N HIS A 155 -12.25 6.04 -10.78
CA HIS A 155 -11.89 5.49 -12.09
C HIS A 155 -12.06 3.97 -12.21
N LEU A 156 -12.42 3.29 -11.10
CA LEU A 156 -12.56 1.85 -11.08
C LEU A 156 -14.00 1.42 -11.39
N SER A 157 -14.12 0.34 -12.13
CA SER A 157 -15.42 -0.30 -12.32
C SER A 157 -15.96 -0.87 -11.00
N PRO A 158 -17.28 -1.05 -10.84
CA PRO A 158 -17.85 -1.66 -9.64
C PRO A 158 -17.27 -3.04 -9.31
N ALA A 159 -16.92 -3.82 -10.31
CA ALA A 159 -16.30 -5.14 -10.13
C ALA A 159 -14.88 -5.03 -9.56
N GLN A 160 -14.10 -4.04 -10.01
CA GLN A 160 -12.77 -3.77 -9.48
C GLN A 160 -12.83 -3.26 -8.03
N GLN A 161 -13.77 -2.37 -7.72
CA GLN A 161 -14.00 -1.91 -6.34
C GLN A 161 -14.35 -3.07 -5.43
N GLN A 162 -15.27 -3.94 -5.86
CA GLN A 162 -15.65 -5.15 -5.10
C GLN A 162 -14.47 -6.08 -4.84
N LYS A 163 -13.60 -6.24 -5.85
CA LYS A 163 -12.38 -7.03 -5.69
C LYS A 163 -11.47 -6.44 -4.62
N ILE A 164 -11.23 -5.12 -4.61
CA ILE A 164 -10.38 -4.47 -3.59
C ILE A 164 -10.98 -4.65 -2.19
N PHE A 165 -12.30 -4.51 -2.02
CA PHE A 165 -12.94 -4.78 -0.74
C PHE A 165 -12.74 -6.23 -0.27
N ALA A 166 -12.86 -7.21 -1.16
CA ALA A 166 -12.60 -8.60 -0.85
C ALA A 166 -11.12 -8.86 -0.52
N ASP A 167 -10.20 -8.20 -1.23
CA ASP A 167 -8.76 -8.28 -0.97
C ASP A 167 -8.42 -7.69 0.42
N VAL A 168 -8.97 -6.53 0.79
CA VAL A 168 -8.82 -5.93 2.13
C VAL A 168 -9.33 -6.89 3.21
N GLN A 169 -10.54 -7.45 3.03
CA GLN A 169 -11.10 -8.41 3.98
C GLN A 169 -10.21 -9.64 4.16
N THR A 170 -9.70 -10.17 3.06
CA THR A 170 -8.78 -11.32 3.06
C THR A 170 -7.47 -11.00 3.75
N LEU A 171 -6.87 -9.81 3.52
CA LEU A 171 -5.64 -9.37 4.17
C LEU A 171 -5.81 -9.29 5.70
N LEU A 172 -6.91 -8.70 6.16
CA LEU A 172 -7.23 -8.59 7.58
C LEU A 172 -7.41 -9.97 8.21
N GLN A 173 -8.18 -10.86 7.59
CA GLN A 173 -8.42 -12.22 8.11
C GLN A 173 -7.15 -13.07 8.12
N ASN A 174 -6.31 -13.00 7.08
CA ASN A 174 -5.01 -13.67 7.03
C ASN A 174 -4.06 -13.14 8.10
N GLY A 175 -4.21 -11.87 8.48
CA GLY A 175 -3.52 -11.24 9.60
C GLY A 175 -4.12 -11.58 10.97
N GLY A 176 -5.11 -12.47 11.05
CA GLY A 176 -5.70 -12.92 12.31
C GLY A 176 -6.79 -12.01 12.89
N VAL A 177 -7.26 -11.02 12.13
CA VAL A 177 -8.43 -10.21 12.50
C VAL A 177 -9.69 -11.08 12.37
N SER A 178 -10.59 -10.98 13.36
CA SER A 178 -11.83 -11.75 13.32
C SER A 178 -12.70 -11.39 12.09
N PRO A 179 -13.49 -12.32 11.56
CA PRO A 179 -14.36 -12.04 10.40
C PRO A 179 -15.29 -10.84 10.61
N ASP A 180 -15.83 -10.67 11.81
CA ASP A 180 -16.74 -9.57 12.14
C ASP A 180 -16.01 -8.23 12.12
N ASN A 181 -14.83 -8.14 12.76
CA ASN A 181 -14.02 -6.92 12.74
C ASN A 181 -13.53 -6.59 11.34
N ALA A 182 -13.08 -7.58 10.55
CA ALA A 182 -12.70 -7.38 9.17
C ALA A 182 -13.86 -6.84 8.32
N THR A 183 -15.09 -7.35 8.54
CA THR A 183 -16.31 -6.88 7.88
C THR A 183 -16.64 -5.44 8.29
N ASN A 184 -16.52 -5.09 9.56
CA ASN A 184 -16.75 -3.74 10.05
C ASN A 184 -15.79 -2.75 9.41
N ILE A 185 -14.48 -3.05 9.39
CA ILE A 185 -13.46 -2.22 8.74
C ILE A 185 -13.78 -2.02 7.25
N VAL A 186 -14.13 -3.09 6.53
CA VAL A 186 -14.50 -2.99 5.11
C VAL A 186 -15.75 -2.12 4.90
N ASN A 187 -16.75 -2.21 5.79
CA ASN A 187 -17.94 -1.37 5.70
C ASN A 187 -17.64 0.11 5.98
N ASP A 188 -16.73 0.41 6.91
CA ASP A 188 -16.29 1.77 7.17
C ASP A 188 -15.51 2.34 5.97
N ILE A 189 -14.63 1.55 5.37
CA ILE A 189 -13.95 1.93 4.12
C ILE A 189 -14.97 2.22 3.01
N LYS A 190 -16.00 1.37 2.84
CA LYS A 190 -17.09 1.61 1.88
C LYS A 190 -17.82 2.91 2.15
N THR A 191 -18.17 3.17 3.41
CA THR A 191 -18.86 4.40 3.81
C THR A 191 -18.06 5.65 3.45
N ILE A 192 -16.74 5.62 3.66
CA ILE A 192 -15.84 6.72 3.29
C ILE A 192 -15.71 6.83 1.77
N ALA A 193 -15.52 5.71 1.06
CA ALA A 193 -15.31 5.69 -0.38
C ALA A 193 -16.54 6.15 -1.18
N THR A 194 -17.74 5.83 -0.69
CA THR A 194 -18.98 6.23 -1.36
C THR A 194 -19.43 7.66 -1.02
N GLY A 195 -18.85 8.26 -0.01
CA GLY A 195 -19.28 9.55 0.54
C GLY A 195 -20.71 9.46 1.07
N THR A 196 -20.95 9.71 2.34
CA THR A 196 -22.31 9.97 2.83
C THR A 196 -22.76 11.31 2.27
N LYS A 197 -23.69 11.27 1.30
CA LYS A 197 -24.45 12.45 0.89
C LYS A 197 -25.42 12.83 1.99
#